data_2a1cfbc86e232611cbdec1bc9e0e15cb
#
_entry.id   2a1cfbc86e232611cbdec1bc9e0e15cb
#
_cell.length_a   1.000
_cell.length_b   1.000
_cell.length_c   1.000
_cell.angle_alpha   90.00
_cell.angle_beta   90.00
_cell.angle_gamma   90.00
#
_symmetry.space_group_name_H-M   'P 1'
#
loop_
_entity.id
_entity.type
_entity.pdbx_description
1 polymer ?
#
loop_
_entity_poly.entity_id
_entity_poly.type
_entity_poly.pdbx_seq_one_letter_code
_entity_poly.pdbx_strand_id
1 'polypeptide(L)'
;MQRVTVLGAGLVGSLIARTLADDERFEILVCDRSEDALGALAKSPRIAMARLDFASGAAITAAVAPADVVVGAVPGFLGHAMLKTVIEARKPLADISFAPEDPLVLDALAKERGVPAIVDCGVSPGLSNLACGRAAAWFDTGLLDSIVISVGGLPFTRTQPWEYRIVFSATDVIEEYTRPARLVEDGKVVTRPALSDVTRFEVPGVGTLEGFLTDGLRTVLTTVKARNLREETLRWPGHAEKMRLLRDAGFFGDAPVDAGGVRVAPRAVAEALLFPMWKRPEGEEEFTVLRVESHGVRAGRPARLVHDLFDRTDTKTGATSMARTTGFPCVIAARLLSEGTFREPGVFPLELLGTRPGLFAAFVDGLAARGVAFSETQEDPWPR
;
A
#
# COMPACT_ATOMS: atom_id res chain seq x y z
N MET A 1 5.06 8.04 -28.25
CA MET A 1 5.29 7.08 -27.15
C MET A 1 5.60 7.88 -25.87
N GLN A 2 5.03 7.49 -24.73
CA GLN A 2 5.26 8.16 -23.44
C GLN A 2 6.32 7.38 -22.64
N ARG A 3 7.23 8.07 -22.03
CA ARG A 3 8.33 7.49 -21.25
C ARG A 3 7.96 7.45 -19.77
N VAL A 4 7.97 6.25 -19.20
CA VAL A 4 7.72 6.03 -17.78
C VAL A 4 9.01 5.52 -17.13
N THR A 5 9.45 6.19 -16.07
CA THR A 5 10.56 5.68 -15.23
C THR A 5 9.99 5.07 -13.96
N VAL A 6 10.27 3.78 -13.73
CA VAL A 6 9.89 3.05 -12.52
C VAL A 6 11.10 2.96 -11.61
N LEU A 7 10.99 3.51 -10.41
CA LEU A 7 12.02 3.51 -9.38
C LEU A 7 11.75 2.38 -8.39
N GLY A 8 12.43 1.26 -8.57
CA GLY A 8 12.30 0.02 -7.81
C GLY A 8 11.84 -1.16 -8.68
N ALA A 9 12.60 -2.25 -8.66
CA ALA A 9 12.35 -3.51 -9.39
C ALA A 9 11.99 -4.68 -8.45
N GLY A 10 11.45 -4.38 -7.26
CA GLY A 10 10.95 -5.38 -6.32
C GLY A 10 9.69 -6.09 -6.83
N LEU A 11 9.05 -6.89 -5.97
CA LEU A 11 7.87 -7.68 -6.31
C LEU A 11 6.77 -6.86 -7.01
N VAL A 12 6.44 -5.69 -6.45
CA VAL A 12 5.37 -4.82 -6.96
C VAL A 12 5.86 -3.98 -8.14
N GLY A 13 7.04 -3.34 -8.01
CA GLY A 13 7.59 -2.49 -9.09
C GLY A 13 7.82 -3.23 -10.40
N SER A 14 8.25 -4.49 -10.32
CA SER A 14 8.38 -5.37 -11.49
C SER A 14 7.03 -5.67 -12.18
N LEU A 15 5.97 -5.88 -11.40
CA LEU A 15 4.62 -6.07 -11.94
C LEU A 15 4.11 -4.79 -12.61
N ILE A 16 4.30 -3.64 -11.96
CA ILE A 16 3.91 -2.33 -12.53
C ILE A 16 4.61 -2.12 -13.87
N ALA A 17 5.92 -2.33 -13.91
CA ALA A 17 6.72 -2.14 -15.13
C ALA A 17 6.25 -3.03 -16.29
N ARG A 18 6.02 -4.32 -16.03
CA ARG A 18 5.49 -5.27 -17.03
C ARG A 18 4.11 -4.86 -17.50
N THR A 19 3.19 -4.54 -16.56
CA THR A 19 1.81 -4.16 -16.88
C THR A 19 1.75 -2.87 -17.72
N LEU A 20 2.64 -1.91 -17.46
CA LEU A 20 2.75 -0.72 -18.31
C LEU A 20 3.36 -1.03 -19.67
N ALA A 21 4.36 -1.92 -19.73
CA ALA A 21 5.02 -2.31 -20.97
C ALA A 21 4.13 -3.14 -21.93
N ASP A 22 3.04 -3.76 -21.42
CA ASP A 22 2.03 -4.42 -22.25
C ASP A 22 1.25 -3.43 -23.11
N ASP A 23 1.22 -2.16 -22.75
CA ASP A 23 0.60 -1.07 -23.52
C ASP A 23 1.64 -0.42 -24.46
N GLU A 24 1.39 -0.50 -25.76
CA GLU A 24 2.31 0.02 -26.80
C GLU A 24 2.56 1.52 -26.73
N ARG A 25 1.76 2.25 -25.99
CA ARG A 25 1.93 3.69 -25.78
C ARG A 25 3.12 4.05 -24.89
N PHE A 26 3.66 3.07 -24.12
CA PHE A 26 4.69 3.32 -23.13
C PHE A 26 6.04 2.71 -23.50
N GLU A 27 7.10 3.47 -23.21
CA GLU A 27 8.49 3.02 -23.08
C GLU A 27 8.89 3.07 -21.61
N ILE A 28 9.37 1.97 -21.06
CA ILE A 28 9.63 1.84 -19.64
C ILE A 28 11.12 1.81 -19.36
N LEU A 29 11.58 2.67 -18.47
CA LEU A 29 12.89 2.56 -17.82
C LEU A 29 12.67 2.09 -16.38
N VAL A 30 13.27 0.96 -16.00
CA VAL A 30 13.26 0.48 -14.62
C VAL A 30 14.62 0.70 -14.00
N CYS A 31 14.62 1.31 -12.81
CA CYS A 31 15.83 1.55 -12.04
C CYS A 31 15.80 0.76 -10.73
N ASP A 32 16.89 0.08 -10.40
CA ASP A 32 17.10 -0.59 -9.10
C ASP A 32 18.58 -0.69 -8.78
N ARG A 33 18.92 -0.83 -7.49
CA ARG A 33 20.28 -1.11 -7.07
C ARG A 33 20.70 -2.58 -7.28
N SER A 34 19.74 -3.49 -7.32
CA SER A 34 19.93 -4.93 -7.44
C SER A 34 19.97 -5.35 -8.91
N GLU A 35 21.10 -5.87 -9.36
CA GLU A 35 21.26 -6.44 -10.69
C GLU A 35 20.38 -7.68 -10.89
N ASP A 36 20.18 -8.49 -9.84
CA ASP A 36 19.32 -9.68 -9.87
C ASP A 36 17.85 -9.29 -10.10
N ALA A 37 17.37 -8.24 -9.40
CA ALA A 37 16.01 -7.74 -9.57
C ALA A 37 15.78 -7.20 -11.00
N LEU A 38 16.75 -6.47 -11.55
CA LEU A 38 16.72 -5.98 -12.93
C LEU A 38 16.78 -7.15 -13.92
N GLY A 39 17.66 -8.13 -13.70
CA GLY A 39 17.80 -9.31 -14.57
C GLY A 39 16.52 -10.12 -14.72
N ALA A 40 15.67 -10.16 -13.67
CA ALA A 40 14.37 -10.80 -13.72
C ALA A 40 13.37 -10.12 -14.70
N LEU A 41 13.64 -8.87 -15.11
CA LEU A 41 12.82 -8.09 -16.07
C LEU A 41 13.33 -8.18 -17.52
N ALA A 42 14.51 -8.73 -17.76
CA ALA A 42 15.24 -8.69 -19.05
C ALA A 42 14.52 -9.34 -20.24
N LYS A 43 13.33 -9.90 -20.06
CA LYS A 43 12.58 -10.61 -21.12
C LYS A 43 11.61 -9.71 -21.91
N SER A 44 11.45 -8.43 -21.52
CA SER A 44 10.53 -7.52 -22.23
C SER A 44 11.30 -6.53 -23.11
N PRO A 45 11.05 -6.49 -24.42
CA PRO A 45 11.76 -5.59 -25.35
C PRO A 45 11.45 -4.11 -25.14
N ARG A 46 10.39 -3.79 -24.37
CA ARG A 46 9.97 -2.41 -24.06
C ARG A 46 10.44 -1.92 -22.68
N ILE A 47 11.20 -2.72 -21.97
CA ILE A 47 11.75 -2.38 -20.66
C ILE A 47 13.25 -2.20 -20.79
N ALA A 48 13.71 -0.95 -20.69
CA ALA A 48 15.10 -0.63 -20.47
C ALA A 48 15.40 -0.68 -18.95
N MET A 49 16.63 -0.99 -18.59
CA MET A 49 17.03 -1.16 -17.20
C MET A 49 18.27 -0.31 -16.91
N ALA A 50 18.32 0.26 -15.71
CA ALA A 50 19.48 0.99 -15.22
C ALA A 50 19.73 0.68 -13.74
N ARG A 51 20.99 0.49 -13.39
CA ARG A 51 21.39 0.40 -11.99
C ARG A 51 21.38 1.79 -11.37
N LEU A 52 20.71 1.95 -10.22
CA LEU A 52 20.54 3.22 -9.53
C LEU A 52 20.65 3.06 -8.02
N ASP A 53 21.42 3.93 -7.37
CA ASP A 53 21.37 4.07 -5.91
C ASP A 53 20.36 5.16 -5.53
N PHE A 54 19.29 4.78 -4.89
CA PHE A 54 18.22 5.67 -4.47
C PHE A 54 18.59 6.59 -3.29
N ALA A 55 19.75 6.40 -2.66
CA ALA A 55 20.28 7.35 -1.69
C ALA A 55 20.83 8.63 -2.36
N SER A 56 21.06 8.61 -3.68
CA SER A 56 21.55 9.73 -4.46
C SER A 56 20.41 10.49 -5.16
N GLY A 57 19.99 11.64 -4.62
CA GLY A 57 19.02 12.51 -5.27
C GLY A 57 19.45 12.97 -6.67
N ALA A 58 20.75 13.23 -6.90
CA ALA A 58 21.28 13.59 -8.22
C ALA A 58 21.11 12.45 -9.23
N ALA A 59 21.33 11.19 -8.80
CA ALA A 59 21.13 10.03 -9.65
C ALA A 59 19.64 9.83 -10.00
N ILE A 60 18.73 10.01 -9.01
CA ILE A 60 17.27 9.98 -9.26
C ILE A 60 16.91 11.08 -10.27
N THR A 61 17.35 12.32 -10.06
CA THR A 61 17.05 13.45 -10.96
C THR A 61 17.49 13.16 -12.40
N ALA A 62 18.68 12.61 -12.59
CA ALA A 62 19.19 12.24 -13.92
C ALA A 62 18.34 11.12 -14.56
N ALA A 63 17.97 10.10 -13.80
CA ALA A 63 17.18 8.97 -14.30
C ALA A 63 15.74 9.37 -14.68
N VAL A 64 15.12 10.31 -13.95
CA VAL A 64 13.77 10.77 -14.24
C VAL A 64 13.70 11.90 -15.25
N ALA A 65 14.83 12.55 -15.57
CA ALA A 65 14.85 13.68 -16.50
C ALA A 65 14.14 13.42 -17.84
N PRO A 66 14.31 12.27 -18.51
CA PRO A 66 13.63 11.98 -19.77
C PRO A 66 12.17 11.52 -19.59
N ALA A 67 11.70 11.24 -18.38
CA ALA A 67 10.38 10.67 -18.14
C ALA A 67 9.26 11.69 -18.34
N ASP A 68 8.12 11.22 -18.83
CA ASP A 68 6.85 11.96 -18.86
C ASP A 68 6.08 11.72 -17.55
N VAL A 69 6.18 10.51 -16.99
CA VAL A 69 5.62 10.11 -15.68
C VAL A 69 6.65 9.25 -14.93
N VAL A 70 6.69 9.39 -13.62
CA VAL A 70 7.51 8.55 -12.74
C VAL A 70 6.61 7.64 -11.91
N VAL A 71 7.05 6.43 -11.64
CA VAL A 71 6.45 5.51 -10.67
C VAL A 71 7.45 5.28 -9.55
N GLY A 72 7.03 5.55 -8.30
CA GLY A 72 7.79 5.24 -7.10
C GLY A 72 7.39 3.88 -6.53
N ALA A 73 8.37 2.99 -6.38
CA ALA A 73 8.19 1.65 -5.81
C ALA A 73 9.42 1.25 -4.96
N VAL A 74 9.99 2.22 -4.26
CA VAL A 74 11.14 2.03 -3.37
C VAL A 74 10.70 1.62 -1.96
N PRO A 75 11.58 1.01 -1.13
CA PRO A 75 11.30 0.77 0.28
C PRO A 75 10.89 2.04 1.03
N GLY A 76 10.00 1.91 2.03
CA GLY A 76 9.37 3.04 2.72
C GLY A 76 10.36 4.08 3.25
N PHE A 77 11.48 3.66 3.85
CA PHE A 77 12.51 4.57 4.38
C PHE A 77 13.20 5.46 3.33
N LEU A 78 13.06 5.16 2.03
CA LEU A 78 13.55 5.96 0.91
C LEU A 78 12.45 6.80 0.25
N GLY A 79 11.18 6.48 0.53
CA GLY A 79 10.01 7.00 -0.19
C GLY A 79 9.91 8.52 -0.13
N HIS A 80 10.01 9.11 1.06
CA HIS A 80 9.85 10.56 1.23
C HIS A 80 10.95 11.36 0.49
N ALA A 81 12.20 10.94 0.59
CA ALA A 81 13.32 11.60 -0.10
C ALA A 81 13.19 11.45 -1.63
N MET A 82 12.78 10.29 -2.10
CA MET A 82 12.50 10.02 -3.51
C MET A 82 11.36 10.90 -4.02
N LEU A 83 10.22 10.93 -3.32
CA LEU A 83 9.05 11.75 -3.65
C LEU A 83 9.44 13.23 -3.80
N LYS A 84 10.15 13.79 -2.79
CA LYS A 84 10.64 15.16 -2.83
C LYS A 84 11.53 15.43 -4.06
N THR A 85 12.49 14.54 -4.33
CA THR A 85 13.42 14.67 -5.46
C THR A 85 12.69 14.68 -6.81
N VAL A 86 11.69 13.81 -6.99
CA VAL A 86 10.91 13.74 -8.23
C VAL A 86 10.05 15.00 -8.42
N ILE A 87 9.44 15.52 -7.34
CA ILE A 87 8.69 16.78 -7.36
C ILE A 87 9.62 17.95 -7.73
N GLU A 88 10.82 18.02 -7.13
CA GLU A 88 11.85 19.04 -7.47
C GLU A 88 12.29 18.95 -8.93
N ALA A 89 12.38 17.74 -9.49
CA ALA A 89 12.64 17.49 -10.91
C ALA A 89 11.45 17.83 -11.83
N ARG A 90 10.32 18.30 -11.28
CA ARG A 90 9.09 18.67 -11.99
C ARG A 90 8.50 17.51 -12.80
N LYS A 91 8.46 16.31 -12.22
CA LYS A 91 7.89 15.12 -12.87
C LYS A 91 6.62 14.67 -12.19
N PRO A 92 5.51 14.43 -12.96
CA PRO A 92 4.32 13.75 -12.43
C PRO A 92 4.70 12.41 -11.84
N LEU A 93 4.12 12.06 -10.68
CA LEU A 93 4.49 10.85 -9.94
C LEU A 93 3.26 10.07 -9.48
N ALA A 94 3.29 8.74 -9.65
CA ALA A 94 2.45 7.79 -8.93
C ALA A 94 3.33 6.96 -7.99
N ASP A 95 3.03 6.92 -6.67
CA ASP A 95 3.92 6.33 -5.67
C ASP A 95 3.20 5.33 -4.77
N ILE A 96 3.85 4.17 -4.55
CA ILE A 96 3.38 3.13 -3.61
C ILE A 96 4.26 3.03 -2.36
N SER A 97 5.26 3.87 -2.20
CA SER A 97 6.21 3.76 -1.08
C SER A 97 5.51 4.02 0.26
N PHE A 98 5.66 3.09 1.20
CA PHE A 98 5.07 3.19 2.54
C PHE A 98 6.01 3.94 3.49
N ALA A 99 6.25 5.23 3.19
CA ALA A 99 7.14 6.06 4.00
C ALA A 99 6.53 6.38 5.38
N PRO A 100 7.33 6.49 6.46
CA PRO A 100 6.81 6.87 7.78
C PRO A 100 6.37 8.34 7.84
N GLU A 101 6.91 9.21 6.96
CA GLU A 101 6.57 10.63 6.91
C GLU A 101 5.20 10.86 6.25
N ASP A 102 4.55 11.96 6.62
CA ASP A 102 3.32 12.42 5.97
C ASP A 102 3.67 13.02 4.59
N PRO A 103 3.19 12.44 3.48
CA PRO A 103 3.48 12.96 2.14
C PRO A 103 2.86 14.36 1.89
N LEU A 104 1.81 14.74 2.63
CA LEU A 104 1.13 16.03 2.45
C LEU A 104 2.02 17.23 2.82
N VAL A 105 3.11 17.04 3.59
CA VAL A 105 4.08 18.11 3.85
C VAL A 105 4.76 18.61 2.57
N LEU A 106 4.73 17.83 1.49
CA LEU A 106 5.27 18.20 0.18
C LEU A 106 4.25 18.85 -0.76
N ASP A 107 2.99 19.01 -0.33
CA ASP A 107 1.92 19.56 -1.17
C ASP A 107 2.22 20.99 -1.68
N ALA A 108 2.68 21.86 -0.79
CA ALA A 108 3.06 23.22 -1.16
C ALA A 108 4.19 23.24 -2.21
N LEU A 109 5.19 22.36 -2.05
CA LEU A 109 6.28 22.22 -3.03
C LEU A 109 5.77 21.71 -4.37
N ALA A 110 4.89 20.70 -4.38
CA ALA A 110 4.31 20.15 -5.59
C ALA A 110 3.49 21.21 -6.36
N LYS A 111 2.70 22.03 -5.65
CA LYS A 111 1.97 23.16 -6.20
C LYS A 111 2.91 24.23 -6.79
N GLU A 112 3.96 24.60 -6.07
CA GLU A 112 5.00 25.55 -6.57
C GLU A 112 5.66 25.04 -7.85
N ARG A 113 5.95 23.75 -7.91
CA ARG A 113 6.60 23.13 -9.07
C ARG A 113 5.63 22.83 -10.21
N GLY A 114 4.31 22.96 -9.99
CA GLY A 114 3.27 22.69 -10.98
C GLY A 114 3.10 21.21 -11.29
N VAL A 115 3.30 20.32 -10.31
CA VAL A 115 3.40 18.87 -10.51
C VAL A 115 2.30 18.12 -9.74
N PRO A 116 1.53 17.23 -10.38
CA PRO A 116 0.68 16.27 -9.69
C PRO A 116 1.51 15.09 -9.14
N ALA A 117 1.32 14.76 -7.87
CA ALA A 117 1.86 13.57 -7.25
C ALA A 117 0.73 12.76 -6.60
N ILE A 118 0.40 11.60 -7.15
CA ILE A 118 -0.59 10.67 -6.57
C ILE A 118 0.20 9.68 -5.70
N VAL A 119 -0.09 9.67 -4.40
CA VAL A 119 0.67 8.91 -3.41
C VAL A 119 -0.20 7.88 -2.72
N ASP A 120 0.44 6.95 -1.97
CA ASP A 120 -0.25 5.86 -1.30
C ASP A 120 -1.13 5.07 -2.28
N CYS A 121 -0.58 4.72 -3.46
CA CYS A 121 -1.31 4.07 -4.56
C CYS A 121 -1.32 2.53 -4.45
N GLY A 122 -1.33 1.98 -3.24
CA GLY A 122 -1.34 0.53 -3.00
C GLY A 122 -2.72 -0.06 -2.74
N VAL A 123 -2.75 -1.19 -2.02
CA VAL A 123 -4.00 -1.79 -1.53
C VAL A 123 -4.43 -1.11 -0.23
N SER A 124 -3.54 -1.01 0.76
CA SER A 124 -3.69 -0.27 2.01
C SER A 124 -2.31 0.11 2.55
N PRO A 125 -1.97 1.40 2.55
CA PRO A 125 -2.76 2.52 2.02
C PRO A 125 -2.94 2.45 0.50
N GLY A 126 -4.10 2.91 0.05
CA GLY A 126 -4.41 2.98 -1.37
C GLY A 126 -5.88 2.75 -1.69
N LEU A 127 -6.28 1.54 -2.07
CA LEU A 127 -7.70 1.22 -2.31
C LEU A 127 -8.55 1.41 -1.05
N SER A 128 -8.00 1.14 0.13
CA SER A 128 -8.62 1.47 1.41
C SER A 128 -8.91 2.96 1.54
N ASN A 129 -7.93 3.79 1.18
CA ASN A 129 -8.06 5.25 1.20
C ASN A 129 -9.08 5.73 0.17
N LEU A 130 -9.04 5.18 -1.06
CA LEU A 130 -10.00 5.47 -2.11
C LEU A 130 -11.45 5.22 -1.63
N ALA A 131 -11.68 4.09 -0.94
CA ALA A 131 -12.96 3.74 -0.33
C ALA A 131 -13.36 4.73 0.78
N CYS A 132 -12.42 5.15 1.64
CA CYS A 132 -12.67 6.18 2.64
C CYS A 132 -13.12 7.51 2.02
N GLY A 133 -12.46 7.94 0.94
CA GLY A 133 -12.85 9.13 0.18
C GLY A 133 -14.23 8.99 -0.47
N ARG A 134 -14.52 7.82 -1.05
CA ARG A 134 -15.84 7.48 -1.59
C ARG A 134 -16.92 7.56 -0.51
N ALA A 135 -16.66 7.01 0.67
CA ALA A 135 -17.56 7.08 1.81
C ALA A 135 -17.81 8.54 2.24
N ALA A 136 -16.75 9.34 2.37
CA ALA A 136 -16.87 10.75 2.74
C ALA A 136 -17.73 11.56 1.76
N ALA A 137 -17.74 11.19 0.46
CA ALA A 137 -18.58 11.83 -0.54
C ALA A 137 -20.00 11.24 -0.62
N TRP A 138 -20.20 10.01 -0.14
CA TRP A 138 -21.49 9.32 -0.24
C TRP A 138 -22.46 9.68 0.88
N PHE A 139 -21.95 9.87 2.12
CA PHE A 139 -22.78 10.25 3.27
C PHE A 139 -23.11 11.76 3.26
N ASP A 140 -24.32 12.11 3.71
CA ASP A 140 -24.86 13.48 3.62
C ASP A 140 -24.09 14.52 4.44
N THR A 141 -23.52 14.11 5.57
CA THR A 141 -22.97 15.06 6.57
C THR A 141 -21.49 15.32 6.40
N GLY A 142 -20.79 14.58 5.56
CA GLY A 142 -19.33 14.59 5.52
C GLY A 142 -18.67 14.16 6.84
N LEU A 143 -19.46 13.82 7.86
CA LEU A 143 -19.04 13.22 9.13
C LEU A 143 -19.57 11.80 9.18
N LEU A 144 -18.65 10.86 9.17
CA LEU A 144 -18.94 9.45 9.30
C LEU A 144 -18.99 9.06 10.78
N ASP A 145 -19.92 8.16 11.15
CA ASP A 145 -19.95 7.59 12.50
C ASP A 145 -18.74 6.69 12.73
N SER A 146 -18.45 5.82 11.75
CA SER A 146 -17.26 4.96 11.84
C SER A 146 -16.78 4.48 10.47
N ILE A 147 -15.45 4.25 10.39
CA ILE A 147 -14.82 3.50 9.31
C ILE A 147 -13.89 2.45 9.94
N VAL A 148 -14.03 1.21 9.49
CA VAL A 148 -13.13 0.11 9.81
C VAL A 148 -12.49 -0.40 8.52
N ILE A 149 -11.17 -0.36 8.45
CA ILE A 149 -10.39 -0.94 7.37
C ILE A 149 -9.80 -2.25 7.87
N SER A 150 -10.06 -3.35 7.17
CA SER A 150 -9.49 -4.67 7.47
C SER A 150 -8.78 -5.18 6.21
N VAL A 151 -7.46 -5.37 6.28
CA VAL A 151 -6.63 -5.74 5.12
C VAL A 151 -5.63 -6.83 5.48
N GLY A 152 -5.41 -7.78 4.57
CA GLY A 152 -4.37 -8.80 4.76
C GLY A 152 -3.97 -9.51 3.48
N GLY A 153 -2.69 -9.86 3.41
CA GLY A 153 -2.13 -10.76 2.39
C GLY A 153 -1.57 -12.01 3.05
N LEU A 154 -2.03 -13.19 2.63
CA LEU A 154 -1.77 -14.44 3.32
C LEU A 154 -1.59 -15.60 2.34
N PRO A 155 -0.71 -16.58 2.66
CA PRO A 155 -0.68 -17.84 1.93
C PRO A 155 -1.94 -18.65 2.19
N PHE A 156 -2.43 -19.38 1.17
CA PHE A 156 -3.47 -20.39 1.39
C PHE A 156 -2.95 -21.56 2.21
N THR A 157 -1.69 -21.95 2.02
CA THR A 157 -1.06 -23.02 2.76
C THR A 157 -0.58 -22.53 4.13
N ARG A 158 -1.20 -23.04 5.19
CA ARG A 158 -0.88 -22.69 6.58
C ARG A 158 0.30 -23.51 7.06
N THR A 159 1.53 -23.01 6.87
CA THR A 159 2.76 -23.69 7.31
C THR A 159 3.17 -23.24 8.71
N GLN A 160 3.16 -24.17 9.66
CA GLN A 160 3.62 -23.92 11.04
C GLN A 160 5.12 -23.58 11.07
N PRO A 161 5.62 -22.81 12.06
CA PRO A 161 4.85 -22.24 13.18
C PRO A 161 4.17 -20.89 12.88
N TRP A 162 4.53 -20.23 11.77
CA TRP A 162 4.17 -18.83 11.54
C TRP A 162 2.88 -18.64 10.76
N GLU A 163 2.52 -19.57 9.86
CA GLU A 163 1.36 -19.49 8.96
C GLU A 163 1.34 -18.16 8.18
N TYR A 164 2.52 -17.66 7.87
CA TYR A 164 2.74 -16.36 7.24
C TYR A 164 3.84 -16.46 6.16
N ARG A 165 3.72 -15.63 5.12
CA ARG A 165 4.73 -15.38 4.10
C ARG A 165 4.91 -13.89 3.90
N ILE A 166 6.14 -13.46 3.61
CA ILE A 166 6.41 -12.09 3.20
C ILE A 166 5.83 -11.88 1.80
N VAL A 167 4.89 -10.95 1.70
CA VAL A 167 4.17 -10.63 0.46
C VAL A 167 4.53 -9.24 -0.09
N PHE A 168 5.26 -8.43 0.70
CA PHE A 168 5.76 -7.11 0.33
C PHE A 168 7.16 -6.86 0.93
N SER A 169 7.54 -5.65 1.31
CA SER A 169 8.84 -5.36 1.92
C SER A 169 9.00 -6.05 3.28
N ALA A 170 10.01 -6.90 3.42
CA ALA A 170 10.25 -7.64 4.65
C ALA A 170 10.48 -6.72 5.87
N THR A 171 11.19 -5.61 5.67
CA THR A 171 11.45 -4.63 6.74
C THR A 171 10.16 -3.97 7.21
N ASP A 172 9.25 -3.65 6.27
CA ASP A 172 7.99 -2.98 6.59
C ASP A 172 7.02 -3.91 7.35
N VAL A 173 7.16 -5.25 7.20
CA VAL A 173 6.41 -6.22 8.01
C VAL A 173 6.73 -6.09 9.50
N ILE A 174 8.00 -5.90 9.88
CA ILE A 174 8.37 -5.71 11.30
C ILE A 174 7.80 -4.41 11.85
N GLU A 175 7.69 -3.36 11.00
CA GLU A 175 7.07 -2.09 11.39
C GLU A 175 5.59 -2.28 11.77
N GLU A 176 4.84 -3.16 11.11
CA GLU A 176 3.45 -3.49 11.49
C GLU A 176 3.34 -4.02 12.94
N TYR A 177 4.39 -4.65 13.46
CA TYR A 177 4.38 -5.26 14.80
C TYR A 177 4.93 -4.35 15.89
N THR A 178 5.65 -3.30 15.52
CA THR A 178 6.38 -2.43 16.46
C THR A 178 5.86 -1.01 16.52
N ARG A 179 5.42 -0.44 15.39
CA ARG A 179 4.94 0.93 15.30
C ARG A 179 3.58 1.06 16.00
N PRO A 180 3.44 1.96 17.00
CA PRO A 180 2.15 2.20 17.61
C PRO A 180 1.10 2.67 16.60
N ALA A 181 -0.09 2.08 16.63
CA ALA A 181 -1.18 2.38 15.72
C ALA A 181 -1.87 3.69 16.13
N ARG A 182 -2.02 4.60 15.18
CA ARG A 182 -2.84 5.81 15.32
C ARG A 182 -4.23 5.53 14.78
N LEU A 183 -5.25 5.93 15.52
CA LEU A 183 -6.65 5.78 15.16
C LEU A 183 -7.46 6.96 15.64
N VAL A 184 -8.73 7.05 15.25
CA VAL A 184 -9.65 8.09 15.76
C VAL A 184 -10.70 7.42 16.64
N GLU A 185 -10.84 7.92 17.88
CA GLU A 185 -11.89 7.54 18.82
C GLU A 185 -12.62 8.81 19.28
N ASP A 186 -13.93 8.82 19.16
CA ASP A 186 -14.79 9.97 19.49
C ASP A 186 -14.27 11.31 18.90
N GLY A 187 -13.82 11.28 17.64
CA GLY A 187 -13.32 12.43 16.91
C GLY A 187 -11.91 12.90 17.29
N LYS A 188 -11.18 12.14 18.11
CA LYS A 188 -9.82 12.46 18.54
C LYS A 188 -8.82 11.40 18.07
N VAL A 189 -7.67 11.85 17.58
CA VAL A 189 -6.57 10.95 17.30
C VAL A 189 -6.00 10.41 18.59
N VAL A 190 -5.98 9.10 18.73
CA VAL A 190 -5.37 8.36 19.83
C VAL A 190 -4.34 7.37 19.33
N THR A 191 -3.49 6.89 20.22
CA THR A 191 -2.45 5.91 19.88
C THR A 191 -2.65 4.65 20.74
N ARG A 192 -2.56 3.50 20.12
CA ARG A 192 -2.63 2.18 20.76
C ARG A 192 -1.36 1.38 20.43
N PRO A 193 -0.95 0.43 21.27
CA PRO A 193 0.12 -0.49 20.92
C PRO A 193 -0.22 -1.26 19.65
N ALA A 194 0.76 -1.49 18.78
CA ALA A 194 0.60 -2.45 17.68
C ALA A 194 0.20 -3.83 18.23
N LEU A 195 -0.43 -4.67 17.41
CA LEU A 195 -0.89 -6.01 17.79
C LEU A 195 -1.95 -6.04 18.91
N SER A 196 -2.59 -4.89 19.22
CA SER A 196 -3.69 -4.80 20.19
C SER A 196 -5.07 -4.95 19.54
N ASP A 197 -6.11 -4.98 20.37
CA ASP A 197 -7.53 -5.03 19.97
C ASP A 197 -7.83 -6.12 18.94
N VAL A 198 -7.38 -7.34 19.25
CA VAL A 198 -7.53 -8.49 18.35
C VAL A 198 -9.01 -8.80 18.10
N THR A 199 -9.40 -8.80 16.84
CA THR A 199 -10.73 -9.10 16.34
C THR A 199 -10.77 -10.44 15.60
N ARG A 200 -11.99 -10.91 15.26
CA ARG A 200 -12.20 -12.05 14.38
C ARG A 200 -12.89 -11.57 13.11
N PHE A 201 -12.43 -12.05 11.98
CA PHE A 201 -12.90 -11.65 10.67
C PHE A 201 -13.16 -12.90 9.80
N GLU A 202 -14.41 -13.06 9.37
CA GLU A 202 -14.79 -14.19 8.51
C GLU A 202 -14.65 -13.82 7.04
N VAL A 203 -13.89 -14.62 6.31
CA VAL A 203 -13.70 -14.49 4.87
C VAL A 203 -14.37 -15.65 4.15
N PRO A 204 -15.41 -15.41 3.35
CA PRO A 204 -16.11 -16.47 2.62
C PRO A 204 -15.15 -17.30 1.77
N GLY A 205 -15.21 -18.63 1.91
CA GLY A 205 -14.34 -19.56 1.19
C GLY A 205 -12.91 -19.68 1.68
N VAL A 206 -12.52 -18.92 2.73
CA VAL A 206 -11.18 -18.97 3.37
C VAL A 206 -11.29 -19.43 4.82
N GLY A 207 -12.24 -18.85 5.58
CA GLY A 207 -12.43 -19.10 7.00
C GLY A 207 -12.12 -17.88 7.87
N THR A 208 -11.91 -18.12 9.16
CA THR A 208 -11.64 -17.09 10.16
C THR A 208 -10.22 -16.57 10.05
N LEU A 209 -10.07 -15.27 9.96
CA LEU A 209 -8.81 -14.54 10.18
C LEU A 209 -8.87 -13.80 11.52
N GLU A 210 -7.72 -13.39 12.04
CA GLU A 210 -7.65 -12.41 13.14
C GLU A 210 -7.16 -11.07 12.61
N GLY A 211 -7.81 -9.98 13.07
CA GLY A 211 -7.41 -8.61 12.85
C GLY A 211 -6.73 -8.05 14.09
N PHE A 212 -5.75 -7.17 13.92
CA PHE A 212 -5.13 -6.43 15.00
C PHE A 212 -4.71 -5.04 14.51
N LEU A 213 -4.66 -4.06 15.42
CA LEU A 213 -4.35 -2.67 15.07
C LEU A 213 -2.94 -2.53 14.49
N THR A 214 -2.85 -1.80 13.38
CA THR A 214 -1.62 -1.35 12.72
C THR A 214 -1.71 0.12 12.31
N ASP A 215 -0.56 0.77 12.03
CA ASP A 215 -0.49 2.20 11.71
C ASP A 215 -0.65 2.46 10.21
N GLY A 216 -1.74 1.95 9.61
CA GLY A 216 -1.99 2.03 8.17
C GLY A 216 -2.87 3.18 7.69
N LEU A 217 -3.50 3.95 8.60
CA LEU A 217 -4.43 5.03 8.23
C LEU A 217 -3.77 6.20 7.50
N ARG A 218 -2.52 6.53 7.84
CA ARG A 218 -1.73 7.59 7.21
C ARG A 218 -2.49 8.91 7.03
N THR A 219 -2.61 9.37 5.79
CA THR A 219 -3.25 10.65 5.44
C THR A 219 -4.75 10.68 5.74
N VAL A 220 -5.43 9.53 5.76
CA VAL A 220 -6.87 9.43 6.11
C VAL A 220 -7.15 10.01 7.51
N LEU A 221 -6.19 9.92 8.44
CA LEU A 221 -6.31 10.52 9.79
C LEU A 221 -6.62 12.03 9.76
N THR A 222 -6.18 12.74 8.73
CA THR A 222 -6.32 14.19 8.63
C THR A 222 -7.26 14.64 7.52
N THR A 223 -7.45 13.80 6.49
CA THR A 223 -8.22 14.14 5.29
C THR A 223 -9.67 13.67 5.36
N VAL A 224 -9.99 12.66 6.15
CA VAL A 224 -11.34 12.11 6.31
C VAL A 224 -11.85 12.35 7.74
N LYS A 225 -13.01 12.98 7.84
CA LYS A 225 -13.65 13.26 9.14
C LYS A 225 -14.57 12.08 9.51
N ALA A 226 -14.21 11.33 10.54
CA ALA A 226 -15.03 10.30 11.11
C ALA A 226 -14.98 10.39 12.65
N ARG A 227 -16.06 9.96 13.32
CA ARG A 227 -16.09 9.89 14.78
C ARG A 227 -15.16 8.78 15.28
N ASN A 228 -15.17 7.63 14.58
CA ASN A 228 -14.28 6.51 14.88
C ASN A 228 -13.65 6.04 13.56
N LEU A 229 -12.33 5.83 13.56
CA LEU A 229 -11.59 5.40 12.37
C LEU A 229 -10.44 4.52 12.82
N ARG A 230 -10.38 3.29 12.29
CA ARG A 230 -9.30 2.36 12.59
C ARG A 230 -8.92 1.51 11.39
N GLU A 231 -7.69 1.04 11.40
CA GLU A 231 -7.18 0.05 10.46
C GLU A 231 -6.65 -1.15 11.24
N GLU A 232 -6.93 -2.33 10.71
CA GLU A 232 -6.45 -3.60 11.26
C GLU A 232 -5.84 -4.47 10.15
N THR A 233 -4.68 -5.03 10.45
CA THR A 233 -4.04 -6.03 9.60
C THR A 233 -4.58 -7.41 9.92
N LEU A 234 -4.94 -8.15 8.87
CA LEU A 234 -5.48 -9.51 8.98
C LEU A 234 -4.38 -10.56 8.84
N ARG A 235 -4.41 -11.56 9.74
CA ARG A 235 -3.51 -12.73 9.72
C ARG A 235 -4.28 -14.00 10.09
N TRP A 236 -3.64 -15.16 9.93
CA TRP A 236 -4.19 -16.39 10.47
C TRP A 236 -4.24 -16.35 12.00
N PRO A 237 -5.27 -16.95 12.66
CA PRO A 237 -5.45 -16.89 14.11
C PRO A 237 -4.23 -17.39 14.90
N GLY A 238 -3.82 -16.62 15.91
CA GLY A 238 -2.66 -16.89 16.77
C GLY A 238 -1.37 -16.24 16.29
N HIS A 239 -1.37 -15.52 15.13
CA HIS A 239 -0.20 -14.81 14.65
C HIS A 239 0.13 -13.59 15.52
N ALA A 240 -0.87 -12.79 15.89
CA ALA A 240 -0.70 -11.62 16.74
C ALA A 240 -0.07 -11.97 18.09
N GLU A 241 -0.47 -13.06 18.70
CA GLU A 241 0.09 -13.54 19.97
C GLU A 241 1.59 -13.86 19.84
N LYS A 242 1.97 -14.59 18.78
CA LYS A 242 3.38 -14.96 18.52
C LYS A 242 4.25 -13.71 18.30
N MET A 243 3.76 -12.74 17.51
CA MET A 243 4.50 -11.52 17.22
C MET A 243 4.60 -10.62 18.46
N ARG A 244 3.54 -10.55 19.28
CA ARG A 244 3.55 -9.84 20.55
C ARG A 244 4.55 -10.42 21.52
N LEU A 245 4.63 -11.75 21.62
CA LEU A 245 5.63 -12.42 22.45
C LEU A 245 7.05 -12.02 22.04
N LEU A 246 7.37 -12.06 20.75
CA LEU A 246 8.69 -11.68 20.23
C LEU A 246 8.99 -10.20 20.49
N ARG A 247 8.01 -9.32 20.25
CA ARG A 247 8.15 -7.87 20.49
C ARG A 247 8.40 -7.57 21.97
N ASP A 248 7.57 -8.10 22.85
CA ASP A 248 7.61 -7.81 24.29
C ASP A 248 8.86 -8.44 24.96
N ALA A 249 9.40 -9.53 24.39
CA ALA A 249 10.69 -10.09 24.74
C ALA A 249 11.90 -9.30 24.18
N GLY A 250 11.66 -8.25 23.36
CA GLY A 250 12.70 -7.36 22.84
C GLY A 250 13.37 -7.81 21.55
N PHE A 251 12.88 -8.88 20.88
CA PHE A 251 13.50 -9.40 19.65
C PHE A 251 13.41 -8.40 18.46
N PHE A 252 12.49 -7.43 18.48
CA PHE A 252 12.38 -6.42 17.45
C PHE A 252 13.03 -5.08 17.83
N GLY A 253 13.87 -5.06 18.88
CA GLY A 253 14.58 -3.87 19.33
C GLY A 253 15.81 -3.55 18.49
N ASP A 254 16.03 -2.26 18.19
CA ASP A 254 17.18 -1.78 17.42
C ASP A 254 18.40 -1.48 18.31
N ALA A 255 18.20 -1.27 19.63
CA ALA A 255 19.28 -1.00 20.55
C ALA A 255 20.17 -2.23 20.74
N PRO A 256 21.50 -2.17 20.44
CA PRO A 256 22.37 -3.32 20.56
C PRO A 256 22.49 -3.82 22.00
N VAL A 257 22.35 -5.14 22.18
CA VAL A 257 22.57 -5.85 23.45
C VAL A 257 23.91 -6.61 23.41
N ASP A 258 24.49 -6.90 24.58
CA ASP A 258 25.66 -7.76 24.68
C ASP A 258 25.21 -9.24 24.67
N ALA A 259 25.69 -9.98 23.70
CA ALA A 259 25.44 -11.42 23.56
C ALA A 259 26.78 -12.16 23.60
N GLY A 260 27.29 -12.41 24.80
CA GLY A 260 28.57 -13.15 24.99
C GLY A 260 29.79 -12.37 24.48
N GLY A 261 29.83 -11.05 24.69
CA GLY A 261 30.91 -10.15 24.29
C GLY A 261 30.79 -9.61 22.87
N VAL A 262 29.69 -9.94 22.15
CA VAL A 262 29.38 -9.39 20.84
C VAL A 262 28.16 -8.47 20.96
N ARG A 263 28.29 -7.21 20.52
CA ARG A 263 27.18 -6.27 20.47
C ARG A 263 26.38 -6.47 19.19
N VAL A 264 25.10 -6.83 19.34
CA VAL A 264 24.21 -7.09 18.19
C VAL A 264 22.81 -6.51 18.47
N ALA A 265 22.19 -5.90 17.44
CA ALA A 265 20.80 -5.48 17.51
C ALA A 265 19.89 -6.71 17.48
N PRO A 266 18.99 -6.91 18.47
CA PRO A 266 18.07 -8.06 18.49
C PRO A 266 17.25 -8.18 17.21
N ARG A 267 16.78 -7.04 16.65
CA ARG A 267 16.06 -6.99 15.39
C ARG A 267 16.85 -7.61 14.23
N ALA A 268 18.14 -7.32 14.10
CA ALA A 268 18.95 -7.87 13.03
C ALA A 268 19.05 -9.41 13.11
N VAL A 269 19.12 -9.96 14.34
CA VAL A 269 19.09 -11.42 14.56
C VAL A 269 17.72 -12.00 14.22
N ALA A 270 16.64 -11.35 14.70
CA ALA A 270 15.27 -11.78 14.41
C ALA A 270 14.99 -11.80 12.89
N GLU A 271 15.38 -10.76 12.17
CA GLU A 271 15.24 -10.66 10.70
C GLU A 271 16.04 -11.78 10.00
N ALA A 272 17.28 -12.01 10.41
CA ALA A 272 18.12 -13.06 9.84
C ALA A 272 17.54 -14.48 10.02
N LEU A 273 16.79 -14.71 11.10
CA LEU A 273 16.15 -15.98 11.39
C LEU A 273 14.75 -16.10 10.76
N LEU A 274 13.93 -15.06 10.85
CA LEU A 274 12.53 -15.10 10.44
C LEU A 274 12.34 -14.92 8.92
N PHE A 275 13.09 -14.04 8.27
CA PHE A 275 12.89 -13.76 6.86
C PHE A 275 13.10 -14.97 5.95
N PRO A 276 14.12 -15.83 6.16
CA PRO A 276 14.22 -17.08 5.40
C PRO A 276 13.02 -18.02 5.60
N MET A 277 12.45 -18.07 6.81
CA MET A 277 11.28 -18.89 7.13
C MET A 277 9.99 -18.32 6.52
N TRP A 278 9.90 -17.00 6.40
CA TRP A 278 8.75 -16.28 5.82
C TRP A 278 8.87 -16.08 4.31
N LYS A 279 10.01 -16.44 3.72
CA LYS A 279 10.17 -16.37 2.27
C LYS A 279 9.13 -17.27 1.60
N ARG A 280 8.39 -16.71 0.67
CA ARG A 280 7.39 -17.45 -0.11
C ARG A 280 8.09 -18.42 -1.06
N PRO A 281 7.80 -19.73 -1.03
CA PRO A 281 8.24 -20.67 -2.05
C PRO A 281 7.73 -20.28 -3.44
N GLU A 282 8.48 -20.60 -4.48
CA GLU A 282 8.04 -20.40 -5.85
C GLU A 282 6.77 -21.22 -6.11
N GLY A 283 5.77 -20.60 -6.76
CA GLY A 283 4.49 -21.22 -7.07
C GLY A 283 3.51 -21.33 -5.89
N GLU A 284 3.89 -20.98 -4.65
CA GLU A 284 2.93 -20.94 -3.54
C GLU A 284 1.88 -19.84 -3.79
N GLU A 285 0.60 -20.22 -3.77
CA GLU A 285 -0.50 -19.29 -3.94
C GLU A 285 -0.77 -18.48 -2.65
N GLU A 286 -1.11 -17.23 -2.86
CA GLU A 286 -1.54 -16.32 -1.81
C GLU A 286 -2.85 -15.62 -2.20
N PHE A 287 -3.50 -15.02 -1.22
CA PHE A 287 -4.66 -14.17 -1.42
C PHE A 287 -4.50 -12.84 -0.71
N THR A 288 -5.19 -11.83 -1.19
CA THR A 288 -5.34 -10.54 -0.53
C THR A 288 -6.83 -10.31 -0.28
N VAL A 289 -7.13 -9.87 0.93
CA VAL A 289 -8.46 -9.43 1.33
C VAL A 289 -8.40 -7.99 1.80
N LEU A 290 -9.36 -7.18 1.38
CA LEU A 290 -9.59 -5.83 1.90
C LEU A 290 -11.08 -5.66 2.10
N ARG A 291 -11.48 -5.19 3.28
CA ARG A 291 -12.82 -4.67 3.54
C ARG A 291 -12.71 -3.28 4.15
N VAL A 292 -13.48 -2.35 3.61
CA VAL A 292 -13.68 -1.03 4.22
C VAL A 292 -15.15 -0.88 4.52
N GLU A 293 -15.50 -0.91 5.79
CA GLU A 293 -16.86 -0.77 6.27
C GLU A 293 -17.06 0.61 6.88
N SER A 294 -18.02 1.34 6.35
CA SER A 294 -18.30 2.72 6.75
C SER A 294 -19.76 2.87 7.16
N HIS A 295 -19.99 3.51 8.31
CA HIS A 295 -21.31 3.83 8.84
C HIS A 295 -21.49 5.34 8.96
N GLY A 296 -22.70 5.82 8.70
CA GLY A 296 -23.01 7.23 8.78
C GLY A 296 -24.49 7.49 8.51
N VAL A 297 -24.80 8.73 8.10
CA VAL A 297 -26.18 9.14 7.78
C VAL A 297 -26.26 9.47 6.30
N ARG A 298 -27.31 8.95 5.61
CA ARG A 298 -27.67 9.27 4.24
C ARG A 298 -29.16 9.54 4.13
N ALA A 299 -29.51 10.64 3.49
CA ALA A 299 -30.90 11.13 3.41
C ALA A 299 -31.60 11.17 4.78
N GLY A 300 -30.86 11.62 5.82
CA GLY A 300 -31.36 11.70 7.19
C GLY A 300 -31.55 10.35 7.91
N ARG A 301 -31.09 9.23 7.34
CA ARG A 301 -31.25 7.88 7.88
C ARG A 301 -29.90 7.21 8.08
N PRO A 302 -29.75 6.31 9.09
CA PRO A 302 -28.57 5.49 9.21
C PRO A 302 -28.35 4.66 7.94
N ALA A 303 -27.12 4.64 7.45
CA ALA A 303 -26.74 3.91 6.25
C ALA A 303 -25.36 3.26 6.44
N ARG A 304 -25.09 2.21 5.68
CA ARG A 304 -23.83 1.47 5.64
C ARG A 304 -23.32 1.39 4.22
N LEU A 305 -22.02 1.59 4.06
CA LEU A 305 -21.31 1.45 2.79
C LEU A 305 -20.15 0.49 3.00
N VAL A 306 -20.06 -0.56 2.20
CA VAL A 306 -19.01 -1.56 2.28
C VAL A 306 -18.30 -1.67 0.95
N HIS A 307 -16.97 -1.60 1.00
CA HIS A 307 -16.12 -1.94 -0.14
C HIS A 307 -15.37 -3.22 0.19
N ASP A 308 -15.43 -4.18 -0.73
CA ASP A 308 -14.80 -5.49 -0.59
C ASP A 308 -13.87 -5.79 -1.78
N LEU A 309 -12.72 -6.37 -1.46
CA LEU A 309 -11.81 -6.97 -2.41
C LEU A 309 -11.36 -8.32 -1.89
N PHE A 310 -11.42 -9.32 -2.75
CA PHE A 310 -10.76 -10.60 -2.57
C PHE A 310 -10.07 -10.96 -3.88
N ASP A 311 -8.75 -11.09 -3.84
CA ASP A 311 -7.93 -11.46 -5.00
C ASP A 311 -7.01 -12.64 -4.66
N ARG A 312 -6.60 -13.38 -5.67
CA ARG A 312 -5.72 -14.55 -5.57
C ARG A 312 -4.55 -14.41 -6.53
N THR A 313 -3.47 -15.15 -6.26
CA THR A 313 -2.37 -15.32 -7.21
C THR A 313 -2.92 -15.70 -8.58
N ASP A 314 -2.54 -14.96 -9.60
CA ASP A 314 -2.81 -15.33 -10.99
C ASP A 314 -1.87 -16.46 -11.41
N THR A 315 -2.38 -17.69 -11.43
CA THR A 315 -1.59 -18.88 -11.76
C THR A 315 -1.11 -18.92 -13.20
N LYS A 316 -1.71 -18.12 -14.11
CA LYS A 316 -1.31 -18.05 -15.51
C LYS A 316 -0.04 -17.23 -15.70
N THR A 317 0.07 -16.12 -14.98
CA THR A 317 1.20 -15.20 -15.06
C THR A 317 2.20 -15.39 -13.95
N GLY A 318 1.82 -16.08 -12.86
CA GLY A 318 2.58 -16.17 -11.60
C GLY A 318 2.55 -14.89 -10.78
N ALA A 319 1.77 -13.87 -11.19
CA ALA A 319 1.65 -12.63 -10.44
C ALA A 319 0.92 -12.87 -9.12
N THR A 320 1.55 -12.50 -8.00
CA THR A 320 0.99 -12.68 -6.67
C THR A 320 -0.18 -11.72 -6.44
N SER A 321 -1.12 -12.11 -5.59
CA SER A 321 -2.28 -11.28 -5.26
C SER A 321 -1.85 -9.93 -4.68
N MET A 322 -0.91 -9.93 -3.72
CA MET A 322 -0.42 -8.68 -3.14
C MET A 322 0.24 -7.77 -4.18
N ALA A 323 1.04 -8.32 -5.10
CA ALA A 323 1.64 -7.51 -6.16
C ALA A 323 0.58 -6.91 -7.10
N ARG A 324 -0.48 -7.67 -7.43
CA ARG A 324 -1.60 -7.24 -8.27
C ARG A 324 -2.41 -6.13 -7.59
N THR A 325 -2.86 -6.36 -6.36
CA THR A 325 -3.72 -5.43 -5.62
C THR A 325 -3.00 -4.15 -5.18
N THR A 326 -1.67 -4.21 -5.03
CA THR A 326 -0.83 -3.04 -4.74
C THR A 326 -0.34 -2.35 -6.01
N GLY A 327 0.02 -3.11 -7.04
CA GLY A 327 0.61 -2.55 -8.27
C GLY A 327 -0.42 -1.96 -9.24
N PHE A 328 -1.59 -2.59 -9.38
CA PHE A 328 -2.58 -2.11 -10.35
C PHE A 328 -3.17 -0.74 -10.03
N PRO A 329 -3.45 -0.36 -8.77
CA PRO A 329 -3.84 1.01 -8.45
C PRO A 329 -2.78 2.03 -8.90
N CYS A 330 -1.49 1.72 -8.71
CA CYS A 330 -0.41 2.58 -9.17
C CYS A 330 -0.32 2.65 -10.71
N VAL A 331 -0.53 1.54 -11.42
CA VAL A 331 -0.65 1.54 -12.88
C VAL A 331 -1.78 2.46 -13.34
N ILE A 332 -2.94 2.41 -12.68
CA ILE A 332 -4.09 3.26 -13.01
C ILE A 332 -3.72 4.73 -12.75
N ALA A 333 -3.13 5.06 -11.59
CA ALA A 333 -2.69 6.40 -11.28
C ALA A 333 -1.66 6.93 -12.32
N ALA A 334 -0.66 6.11 -12.70
CA ALA A 334 0.31 6.46 -13.72
C ALA A 334 -0.35 6.73 -15.08
N ARG A 335 -1.39 5.97 -15.45
CA ARG A 335 -2.17 6.20 -16.68
C ARG A 335 -2.97 7.50 -16.61
N LEU A 336 -3.65 7.79 -15.48
CA LEU A 336 -4.38 9.04 -15.30
C LEU A 336 -3.46 10.27 -15.47
N LEU A 337 -2.23 10.18 -14.95
CA LEU A 337 -1.22 11.22 -15.12
C LEU A 337 -0.74 11.32 -16.57
N SER A 338 -0.40 10.19 -17.19
CA SER A 338 0.15 10.15 -18.54
C SER A 338 -0.87 10.59 -19.60
N GLU A 339 -2.13 10.22 -19.45
CA GLU A 339 -3.24 10.62 -20.34
C GLU A 339 -3.70 12.06 -20.08
N GLY A 340 -3.20 12.66 -19.00
CA GLY A 340 -3.59 14.01 -18.58
C GLY A 340 -5.02 14.12 -18.07
N THR A 341 -5.65 13.00 -17.72
CA THR A 341 -6.94 12.94 -17.04
C THR A 341 -6.85 13.56 -15.64
N PHE A 342 -5.68 13.44 -15.00
CA PHE A 342 -5.36 14.12 -13.76
C PHE A 342 -4.11 14.99 -13.93
N ARG A 343 -4.26 16.32 -13.73
CA ARG A 343 -3.20 17.32 -13.93
C ARG A 343 -3.10 18.35 -12.80
N GLU A 344 -3.92 18.25 -11.79
CA GLU A 344 -3.97 19.22 -10.68
C GLU A 344 -2.65 19.16 -9.89
N PRO A 345 -1.93 20.30 -9.75
CA PRO A 345 -0.68 20.32 -9.00
C PRO A 345 -0.93 20.13 -7.49
N GLY A 346 -0.11 19.33 -6.85
CA GLY A 346 -0.20 19.02 -5.42
C GLY A 346 0.09 17.57 -5.12
N VAL A 347 -0.03 17.18 -3.86
CA VAL A 347 0.09 15.80 -3.38
C VAL A 347 -1.30 15.25 -3.08
N PHE A 348 -1.65 14.16 -3.72
CA PHE A 348 -2.99 13.57 -3.69
C PHE A 348 -2.93 12.11 -3.26
N PRO A 349 -3.17 11.81 -1.98
CA PRO A 349 -3.47 10.44 -1.57
C PRO A 349 -4.85 10.01 -2.12
N LEU A 350 -5.07 8.69 -2.25
CA LEU A 350 -6.22 8.18 -3.00
C LEU A 350 -7.59 8.54 -2.39
N GLU A 351 -7.68 8.87 -1.11
CA GLU A 351 -8.94 9.34 -0.53
C GLU A 351 -9.40 10.68 -1.13
N LEU A 352 -8.48 11.55 -1.55
CA LEU A 352 -8.85 12.78 -2.23
C LEU A 352 -9.38 12.53 -3.65
N LEU A 353 -8.90 11.47 -4.31
CA LEU A 353 -9.42 11.02 -5.59
C LEU A 353 -10.75 10.28 -5.43
N GLY A 354 -10.91 9.52 -4.35
CA GLY A 354 -12.13 8.79 -4.00
C GLY A 354 -13.37 9.68 -3.83
N THR A 355 -13.18 10.95 -3.44
CA THR A 355 -14.28 11.93 -3.36
C THR A 355 -14.83 12.32 -4.74
N ARG A 356 -14.13 12.02 -5.83
CA ARG A 356 -14.47 12.41 -7.21
C ARG A 356 -15.05 11.22 -7.96
N PRO A 357 -16.36 11.15 -8.24
CA PRO A 357 -16.99 9.93 -8.79
C PRO A 357 -16.34 9.39 -10.06
N GLY A 358 -15.90 10.26 -10.98
CA GLY A 358 -15.24 9.85 -12.21
C GLY A 358 -13.85 9.22 -11.97
N LEU A 359 -13.10 9.69 -10.97
CA LEU A 359 -11.80 9.10 -10.61
C LEU A 359 -11.99 7.80 -9.84
N PHE A 360 -12.94 7.74 -8.90
CA PHE A 360 -13.28 6.49 -8.22
C PHE A 360 -13.65 5.39 -9.23
N ALA A 361 -14.55 5.70 -10.20
CA ALA A 361 -14.93 4.77 -11.26
C ALA A 361 -13.72 4.32 -12.09
N ALA A 362 -12.80 5.24 -12.44
CA ALA A 362 -11.59 4.89 -13.20
C ALA A 362 -10.71 3.85 -12.49
N PHE A 363 -10.62 3.90 -11.15
CA PHE A 363 -9.91 2.86 -10.38
C PHE A 363 -10.67 1.54 -10.39
N VAL A 364 -11.98 1.55 -10.16
CA VAL A 364 -12.81 0.33 -10.16
C VAL A 364 -12.76 -0.36 -11.53
N ASP A 365 -12.98 0.39 -12.60
CA ASP A 365 -12.96 -0.13 -13.98
C ASP A 365 -11.56 -0.61 -14.38
N GLY A 366 -10.54 0.16 -13.98
CA GLY A 366 -9.15 -0.20 -14.24
C GLY A 366 -8.69 -1.47 -13.54
N LEU A 367 -9.17 -1.73 -12.32
CA LEU A 367 -8.95 -2.98 -11.60
C LEU A 367 -9.70 -4.14 -12.26
N ALA A 368 -10.98 -3.95 -12.57
CA ALA A 368 -11.82 -4.96 -13.22
C ALA A 368 -11.24 -5.40 -14.58
N ALA A 369 -10.72 -4.46 -15.38
CA ALA A 369 -10.04 -4.75 -16.64
C ALA A 369 -8.78 -5.63 -16.49
N ARG A 370 -8.24 -5.72 -15.25
CA ARG A 370 -7.08 -6.55 -14.87
C ARG A 370 -7.46 -7.77 -14.03
N GLY A 371 -8.77 -8.07 -13.96
CA GLY A 371 -9.29 -9.23 -13.25
C GLY A 371 -9.26 -9.10 -11.73
N VAL A 372 -9.18 -7.88 -11.18
CA VAL A 372 -9.32 -7.61 -9.74
C VAL A 372 -10.67 -6.97 -9.48
N ALA A 373 -11.52 -7.64 -8.72
CA ALA A 373 -12.84 -7.12 -8.34
C ALA A 373 -12.72 -6.28 -7.06
N PHE A 374 -13.12 -5.01 -7.17
CA PHE A 374 -13.29 -4.11 -6.04
C PHE A 374 -14.75 -3.66 -6.03
N SER A 375 -15.55 -4.26 -5.14
CA SER A 375 -17.01 -4.11 -5.13
C SER A 375 -17.47 -3.11 -4.09
N GLU A 376 -18.60 -2.44 -4.37
CA GLU A 376 -19.30 -1.54 -3.46
C GLU A 376 -20.69 -2.12 -3.14
N THR A 377 -21.03 -2.23 -1.86
CA THR A 377 -22.38 -2.58 -1.37
C THR A 377 -22.94 -1.44 -0.55
N GLN A 378 -24.14 -0.99 -0.91
CA GLN A 378 -24.86 0.09 -0.25
C GLN A 378 -26.08 -0.47 0.49
N GLU A 379 -26.24 -0.14 1.75
CA GLU A 379 -27.39 -0.51 2.58
C GLU A 379 -28.01 0.77 3.16
N ASP A 380 -29.15 1.19 2.60
CA ASP A 380 -29.90 2.39 2.95
C ASP A 380 -31.42 2.11 2.92
N PRO A 381 -32.12 2.14 4.07
CA PRO A 381 -31.59 2.32 5.42
C PRO A 381 -30.86 1.08 5.95
N TRP A 382 -29.89 1.31 6.83
CA TRP A 382 -29.23 0.27 7.60
C TRP A 382 -30.08 -0.08 8.84
N PRO A 383 -30.50 -1.33 9.07
CA PRO A 383 -31.16 -1.73 10.30
C PRO A 383 -30.19 -1.62 11.49
N ARG A 384 -30.61 -0.95 12.55
CA ARG A 384 -29.83 -0.79 13.79
C ARG A 384 -29.81 -2.06 14.63
#